data_96496c5791534e6f50c71a6682423e19
#
_entry.id   96496c5791534e6f50c71a6682423e19
#
_cell.length_a   1.000
_cell.length_b   1.000
_cell.length_c   1.000
_cell.angle_alpha   90.00
_cell.angle_beta   90.00
_cell.angle_gamma   90.00
#
_symmetry.space_group_name_H-M   'P 1'
#
loop_
_entity.id
_entity.type
_entity.pdbx_description
1 polymer ?
#
loop_
_entity_poly.entity_id
_entity_poly.type
_entity_poly.pdbx_seq_one_letter_code
_entity_poly.pdbx_strand_id
1 'polypeptide(L)'
;MLYKNKLNSAVEQRKYLRLDTVFPVQFRLEELDGNIPLSGWLQGFTNNISRGGICLAINNIDPELFALIKGKKCKLSLEIDIPISKKSIPAQASIIWIEETHEGNRKYLAGLSYDHIPAKQNNLLIRYSWFRKLIVPLSLSAVAALVLILSINSYLNFTLTRSNKLL
;
A
#
# COMPACT_ATOMS: atom_id res chain seq x y z
N MET A 1 -3.82 16.24 -27.16
CA MET A 1 -4.70 15.02 -27.22
C MET A 1 -3.92 13.69 -27.24
N LEU A 2 -2.63 13.66 -27.54
CA LEU A 2 -1.79 12.46 -27.65
C LEU A 2 -1.28 11.87 -26.32
N TYR A 3 -1.26 12.65 -25.25
CA TYR A 3 -0.74 12.20 -23.93
C TYR A 3 -1.70 11.28 -23.16
N LYS A 4 -3.01 11.42 -23.37
CA LYS A 4 -4.06 10.61 -22.71
C LYS A 4 -4.12 9.17 -23.21
N ASN A 5 -3.78 8.93 -24.49
CA ASN A 5 -3.79 7.60 -25.08
C ASN A 5 -2.61 6.72 -24.66
N LYS A 6 -1.46 7.33 -24.28
CA LYS A 6 -0.28 6.57 -23.84
C LYS A 6 -0.41 6.04 -22.40
N LEU A 7 -1.16 6.73 -21.55
CA LEU A 7 -1.47 6.29 -20.19
C LEU A 7 -2.46 5.11 -20.17
N ASN A 8 -3.46 5.10 -21.06
CA ASN A 8 -4.42 4.01 -21.12
C ASN A 8 -3.83 2.70 -21.67
N SER A 9 -2.89 2.76 -22.63
CA SER A 9 -2.25 1.56 -23.16
C SER A 9 -1.29 0.87 -22.17
N ALA A 10 -0.67 1.63 -21.26
CA ALA A 10 0.21 1.08 -20.21
C ALA A 10 -0.55 0.41 -19.05
N VAL A 11 -1.80 0.79 -18.82
CA VAL A 11 -2.67 0.18 -17.78
C VAL A 11 -3.22 -1.17 -18.24
N GLU A 12 -3.48 -1.34 -19.53
CA GLU A 12 -4.07 -2.55 -20.10
C GLU A 12 -3.12 -3.75 -20.16
N GLN A 13 -1.81 -3.53 -20.10
CA GLN A 13 -0.80 -4.60 -20.10
C GLN A 13 -0.49 -5.20 -18.73
N ARG A 14 -1.09 -4.70 -17.64
CA ARG A 14 -0.78 -5.16 -16.28
C ARG A 14 -1.61 -6.38 -15.92
N LYS A 15 -0.95 -7.51 -15.68
CA LYS A 15 -1.60 -8.77 -15.27
C LYS A 15 -2.39 -8.65 -13.94
N TYR A 16 -1.98 -7.77 -13.03
CA TYR A 16 -2.57 -7.65 -11.70
C TYR A 16 -2.89 -6.21 -11.33
N LEU A 17 -4.06 -6.03 -10.69
CA LEU A 17 -4.46 -4.75 -10.10
C LEU A 17 -3.49 -4.35 -8.98
N ARG A 18 -3.11 -3.08 -8.94
CA ARG A 18 -2.31 -2.49 -7.86
C ARG A 18 -3.22 -1.76 -6.88
N LEU A 19 -2.96 -1.98 -5.61
CA LEU A 19 -3.68 -1.35 -4.51
C LEU A 19 -2.72 -0.42 -3.77
N ASP A 20 -3.03 0.87 -3.74
CA ASP A 20 -2.26 1.85 -3.01
C ASP A 20 -2.49 1.64 -1.51
N THR A 21 -1.45 1.17 -0.83
CA THR A 21 -1.48 0.87 0.60
C THR A 21 -0.10 1.07 1.20
N VAL A 22 -0.08 1.61 2.41
CA VAL A 22 1.15 1.84 3.16
C VAL A 22 1.18 0.84 4.32
N PHE A 23 2.15 -0.09 4.26
CA PHE A 23 2.48 -1.03 5.33
C PHE A 23 3.95 -0.90 5.67
N PRO A 24 4.34 -1.03 6.94
CA PRO A 24 5.73 -1.23 7.31
C PRO A 24 6.27 -2.52 6.70
N VAL A 25 7.49 -2.44 6.21
CA VAL A 25 8.21 -3.59 5.66
C VAL A 25 9.61 -3.59 6.22
N GLN A 26 10.02 -4.70 6.80
CA GLN A 26 11.42 -4.99 7.04
C GLN A 26 11.97 -5.75 5.84
N PHE A 27 13.15 -5.39 5.39
CA PHE A 27 13.78 -6.06 4.25
C PHE A 27 15.28 -6.18 4.45
N ARG A 28 15.88 -7.17 3.85
CA ARG A 28 17.33 -7.33 3.76
C ARG A 28 17.72 -7.76 2.36
N LEU A 29 18.91 -7.37 1.96
CA LEU A 29 19.49 -7.79 0.71
C LEU A 29 20.15 -9.17 0.92
N GLU A 30 19.95 -10.06 -0.06
CA GLU A 30 20.54 -11.39 -0.09
C GLU A 30 21.20 -11.61 -1.46
N GLU A 31 22.17 -12.50 -1.53
CA GLU A 31 22.74 -12.93 -2.81
C GLU A 31 21.64 -13.47 -3.75
N LEU A 32 21.93 -13.51 -5.05
CA LEU A 32 20.97 -13.99 -6.04
C LEU A 32 20.50 -15.42 -5.78
N ASP A 33 21.37 -16.25 -5.17
CA ASP A 33 21.06 -17.62 -4.77
C ASP A 33 20.21 -17.67 -3.48
N GLY A 34 20.03 -16.51 -2.81
CA GLY A 34 19.13 -16.35 -1.66
C GLY A 34 19.65 -16.94 -0.34
N ASN A 35 20.92 -17.32 -0.25
CA ASN A 35 21.46 -18.04 0.91
C ASN A 35 22.31 -17.17 1.84
N ILE A 36 22.90 -16.07 1.35
CA ILE A 36 23.82 -15.24 2.13
C ILE A 36 23.26 -13.83 2.23
N PRO A 37 23.06 -13.31 3.45
CA PRO A 37 22.63 -11.93 3.64
C PRO A 37 23.76 -10.96 3.32
N LEU A 38 23.48 -9.96 2.48
CA LEU A 38 24.39 -8.88 2.10
C LEU A 38 24.18 -7.63 2.98
N SER A 39 23.10 -7.58 3.75
CA SER A 39 22.81 -6.49 4.68
C SER A 39 22.17 -7.01 5.96
N GLY A 40 22.11 -6.15 7.00
CA GLY A 40 21.17 -6.29 8.09
C GLY A 40 19.74 -6.03 7.64
N TRP A 41 18.78 -6.14 8.59
CA TRP A 41 17.41 -5.75 8.35
C TRP A 41 17.29 -4.24 8.25
N LEU A 42 16.69 -3.77 7.18
CA LEU A 42 16.39 -2.39 6.87
C LEU A 42 14.90 -2.17 6.94
N GLN A 43 14.45 -0.92 7.07
CA GLN A 43 13.05 -0.57 7.12
C GLN A 43 12.62 0.21 5.88
N GLY A 44 11.41 -0.06 5.41
CA GLY A 44 10.75 0.64 4.33
C GLY A 44 9.24 0.58 4.49
N PHE A 45 8.55 1.11 3.51
CA PHE A 45 7.09 1.10 3.47
C PHE A 45 6.61 0.69 2.08
N THR A 46 5.47 0.03 2.01
CA THR A 46 4.83 -0.18 0.72
C THR A 46 4.30 1.14 0.18
N ASN A 47 4.41 1.36 -1.11
CA ASN A 47 3.68 2.42 -1.82
C ASN A 47 2.42 1.85 -2.48
N ASN A 48 2.54 0.68 -3.09
CA ASN A 48 1.43 -0.10 -3.58
C ASN A 48 1.79 -1.59 -3.60
N ILE A 49 0.77 -2.43 -3.63
CA ILE A 49 0.90 -3.88 -3.68
C ILE A 49 0.00 -4.48 -4.76
N SER A 50 0.39 -5.65 -5.24
CA SER A 50 -0.40 -6.47 -6.15
C SER A 50 -0.18 -7.96 -5.84
N ARG A 51 -0.91 -8.84 -6.51
CA ARG A 51 -0.68 -10.30 -6.37
C ARG A 51 0.72 -10.75 -6.83
N GLY A 52 1.33 -10.02 -7.76
CA GLY A 52 2.61 -10.39 -8.33
C GLY A 52 3.80 -9.61 -7.80
N GLY A 53 3.60 -8.61 -6.95
CA GLY A 53 4.70 -7.80 -6.48
C GLY A 53 4.29 -6.59 -5.65
N ILE A 54 5.28 -5.82 -5.25
CA ILE A 54 5.18 -4.70 -4.33
C ILE A 54 6.02 -3.54 -4.84
N CYS A 55 5.57 -2.32 -4.64
CA CYS A 55 6.40 -1.14 -4.73
C CYS A 55 6.82 -0.74 -3.31
N LEU A 56 8.12 -0.78 -3.05
CA LEU A 56 8.74 -0.48 -1.77
C LEU A 56 9.33 0.92 -1.80
N ALA A 57 8.96 1.74 -0.84
CA ALA A 57 9.57 3.03 -0.56
C ALA A 57 10.70 2.84 0.46
N ILE A 58 11.90 3.24 0.09
CA ILE A 58 13.12 3.09 0.88
C ILE A 58 13.67 4.48 1.15
N ASN A 59 14.00 4.76 2.43
CA ASN A 59 14.59 6.02 2.84
C ASN A 59 16.03 5.77 3.35
N ASN A 60 16.95 6.66 3.04
CA ASN A 60 18.30 6.71 3.61
C ASN A 60 19.08 5.40 3.50
N ILE A 61 19.02 4.74 2.35
CA ILE A 61 19.84 3.55 2.09
C ILE A 61 21.31 3.94 1.90
N ASP A 62 22.19 3.07 2.37
CA ASP A 62 23.63 3.18 2.14
C ASP A 62 23.95 3.16 0.63
N PRO A 63 24.88 4.01 0.14
CA PRO A 63 25.24 4.06 -1.28
C PRO A 63 25.74 2.72 -1.86
N GLU A 64 26.44 1.92 -1.08
CA GLU A 64 26.93 0.61 -1.51
C GLU A 64 25.74 -0.36 -1.72
N LEU A 65 24.83 -0.41 -0.75
CA LEU A 65 23.61 -1.22 -0.85
C LEU A 65 22.70 -0.73 -1.99
N PHE A 66 22.60 0.59 -2.18
CA PHE A 66 21.88 1.16 -3.31
C PHE A 66 22.47 0.71 -4.66
N ALA A 67 23.79 0.68 -4.77
CA ALA A 67 24.46 0.21 -6.00
C ALA A 67 24.14 -1.27 -6.31
N LEU A 68 24.05 -2.13 -5.29
CA LEU A 68 23.63 -3.51 -5.43
C LEU A 68 22.19 -3.63 -5.93
N ILE A 69 21.27 -2.86 -5.35
CA ILE A 69 19.86 -2.81 -5.76
C ILE A 69 19.73 -2.31 -7.20
N LYS A 70 20.40 -1.20 -7.53
CA LYS A 70 20.38 -0.60 -8.85
C LYS A 70 20.97 -1.55 -9.92
N GLY A 71 22.03 -2.26 -9.57
CA GLY A 71 22.66 -3.26 -10.43
C GLY A 71 21.87 -4.56 -10.53
N LYS A 72 20.78 -4.74 -9.77
CA LYS A 72 20.01 -5.99 -9.67
C LYS A 72 20.90 -7.21 -9.34
N LYS A 73 21.91 -6.98 -8.50
CA LYS A 73 22.89 -7.99 -8.09
C LYS A 73 22.51 -8.73 -6.81
N CYS A 74 21.29 -8.50 -6.32
CA CYS A 74 20.76 -9.08 -5.09
C CYS A 74 19.25 -9.35 -5.23
N LYS A 75 18.75 -10.21 -4.35
CA LYS A 75 17.31 -10.39 -4.06
C LYS A 75 16.97 -9.71 -2.75
N LEU A 76 15.69 -9.52 -2.50
CA LEU A 76 15.19 -8.99 -1.24
C LEU A 76 14.39 -10.06 -0.51
N SER A 77 14.77 -10.31 0.74
CA SER A 77 13.92 -11.00 1.71
C SER A 77 13.08 -9.93 2.42
N LEU A 78 11.77 -10.11 2.46
CA LEU A 78 10.80 -9.14 2.96
C LEU A 78 10.01 -9.73 4.12
N GLU A 79 9.72 -8.90 5.11
CA GLU A 79 8.72 -9.14 6.14
C GLU A 79 7.72 -7.99 6.12
N ILE A 80 6.49 -8.26 5.67
CA ILE A 80 5.45 -7.25 5.49
C ILE A 80 4.51 -7.30 6.70
N ASP A 81 4.40 -6.17 7.42
CA ASP A 81 3.54 -6.06 8.58
C ASP A 81 2.15 -5.55 8.21
N ILE A 82 1.13 -6.34 8.56
CA ILE A 82 -0.27 -5.93 8.41
C ILE A 82 -0.97 -5.90 9.78
N PRO A 83 -1.81 -4.90 10.07
CA PRO A 83 -2.40 -4.70 11.41
C PRO A 83 -3.26 -5.85 11.93
N ILE A 84 -3.81 -6.67 11.05
CA ILE A 84 -4.67 -7.81 11.42
C ILE A 84 -3.92 -9.11 11.67
N SER A 85 -2.62 -9.14 11.41
CA SER A 85 -1.79 -10.34 11.61
C SER A 85 -0.81 -10.13 12.75
N LYS A 86 -0.72 -11.12 13.65
CA LYS A 86 0.29 -11.11 14.72
C LYS A 86 1.70 -11.42 14.23
N LYS A 87 1.83 -11.94 13.01
CA LYS A 87 3.11 -12.30 12.39
C LYS A 87 3.23 -11.57 11.07
N SER A 88 4.42 -11.07 10.77
CA SER A 88 4.76 -10.53 9.46
C SER A 88 4.55 -11.56 8.35
N ILE A 89 4.34 -11.09 7.15
CA ILE A 89 4.21 -11.91 5.95
C ILE A 89 5.58 -12.00 5.30
N PRO A 90 6.23 -13.19 5.31
CA PRO A 90 7.51 -13.37 4.65
C PRO A 90 7.32 -13.46 3.14
N ALA A 91 8.21 -12.80 2.38
CA ALA A 91 8.28 -12.92 0.94
C ALA A 91 9.71 -12.78 0.45
N GLN A 92 10.02 -13.42 -0.68
CA GLN A 92 11.25 -13.18 -1.44
C GLN A 92 10.89 -12.50 -2.75
N ALA A 93 11.68 -11.52 -3.16
CA ALA A 93 11.39 -10.71 -4.32
C ALA A 93 12.64 -10.31 -5.09
N SER A 94 12.49 -10.26 -6.41
CA SER A 94 13.48 -9.76 -7.36
C SER A 94 13.20 -8.31 -7.72
N ILE A 95 14.25 -7.53 -7.94
CA ILE A 95 14.17 -6.11 -8.29
C ILE A 95 13.86 -5.95 -9.77
N ILE A 96 12.75 -5.31 -10.10
CA ILE A 96 12.39 -5.00 -11.48
C ILE A 96 12.96 -3.64 -11.89
N TRP A 97 12.74 -2.61 -11.06
CA TRP A 97 13.21 -1.25 -11.27
C TRP A 97 13.42 -0.54 -9.93
N ILE A 98 14.24 0.50 -9.95
CA ILE A 98 14.41 1.44 -8.85
C ILE A 98 14.53 2.85 -9.40
N GLU A 99 13.87 3.80 -8.78
CA GLU A 99 13.86 5.21 -9.14
C GLU A 99 14.04 6.08 -7.90
N GLU A 100 14.78 7.17 -8.03
CA GLU A 100 14.87 8.20 -6.99
C GLU A 100 13.66 9.13 -7.09
N THR A 101 13.04 9.44 -5.95
CA THR A 101 11.92 10.37 -5.94
C THR A 101 12.42 11.81 -5.94
N HIS A 102 11.75 12.70 -6.66
CA HIS A 102 12.11 14.13 -6.78
C HIS A 102 11.97 14.93 -5.46
N GLU A 103 11.49 14.30 -4.39
CA GLU A 103 11.29 14.96 -3.08
C GLU A 103 12.58 15.18 -2.26
N GLY A 104 13.76 14.99 -2.84
CA GLY A 104 15.02 15.57 -2.38
C GLY A 104 15.71 14.94 -1.17
N ASN A 105 15.19 13.88 -0.56
CA ASN A 105 15.73 13.31 0.69
C ASN A 105 16.15 11.83 0.58
N ARG A 106 16.93 11.45 -0.45
CA ARG A 106 17.41 10.06 -0.63
C ARG A 106 16.27 9.04 -0.45
N LYS A 107 15.11 9.37 -1.00
CA LYS A 107 13.95 8.48 -1.05
C LYS A 107 13.95 7.76 -2.39
N TYR A 108 13.83 6.46 -2.35
CA TYR A 108 13.81 5.60 -3.52
C TYR A 108 12.52 4.80 -3.56
N LEU A 109 12.00 4.58 -4.76
CA LEU A 109 10.93 3.63 -5.01
C LEU A 109 11.51 2.44 -5.76
N ALA A 110 11.33 1.24 -5.23
CA ALA A 110 11.74 0.01 -5.86
C ALA A 110 10.53 -0.84 -6.22
N GLY A 111 10.37 -1.16 -7.50
CA GLY A 111 9.38 -2.11 -7.98
C GLY A 111 9.94 -3.52 -7.89
N LEU A 112 9.27 -4.37 -7.11
CA LEU A 112 9.68 -5.73 -6.81
C LEU A 112 8.65 -6.72 -7.34
N SER A 113 9.12 -7.84 -7.91
CA SER A 113 8.31 -9.00 -8.25
C SER A 113 8.51 -10.08 -7.21
N TYR A 114 7.44 -10.66 -6.70
CA TYR A 114 7.55 -11.80 -5.79
C TYR A 114 8.10 -13.03 -6.53
N ASP A 115 9.20 -13.56 -6.05
CA ASP A 115 9.71 -14.87 -6.44
C ASP A 115 9.01 -15.96 -5.62
N HIS A 116 8.83 -15.68 -4.31
CA HIS A 116 8.12 -16.56 -3.40
C HIS A 116 7.34 -15.74 -2.38
N ILE A 117 6.05 -16.02 -2.25
CA ILE A 117 5.15 -15.55 -1.18
C ILE A 117 4.12 -16.64 -0.90
N PRO A 118 3.88 -17.04 0.37
CA PRO A 118 2.88 -18.04 0.66
C PRO A 118 1.48 -17.60 0.19
N ALA A 119 0.83 -18.39 -0.64
CA ALA A 119 -0.42 -18.03 -1.31
C ALA A 119 -1.54 -17.58 -0.36
N LYS A 120 -1.67 -18.22 0.81
CA LYS A 120 -2.64 -17.88 1.84
C LYS A 120 -2.39 -16.48 2.41
N GLN A 121 -1.13 -16.12 2.65
CA GLN A 121 -0.73 -14.84 3.19
C GLN A 121 -0.82 -13.72 2.14
N ASN A 122 -0.48 -14.01 0.88
CA ASN A 122 -0.69 -13.08 -0.23
C ASN A 122 -2.18 -12.74 -0.41
N ASN A 123 -3.05 -13.73 -0.36
CA ASN A 123 -4.50 -13.50 -0.42
C ASN A 123 -5.00 -12.65 0.77
N LEU A 124 -4.46 -12.87 1.98
CA LEU A 124 -4.78 -12.07 3.16
C LEU A 124 -4.34 -10.61 2.97
N LEU A 125 -3.11 -10.38 2.48
CA LEU A 125 -2.54 -9.08 2.20
C LEU A 125 -3.41 -8.29 1.19
N ILE A 126 -3.76 -8.90 0.07
CA ILE A 126 -4.60 -8.29 -0.97
C ILE A 126 -6.01 -8.00 -0.46
N ARG A 127 -6.64 -8.97 0.24
CA ARG A 127 -7.97 -8.80 0.78
C ARG A 127 -8.05 -7.67 1.81
N TYR A 128 -7.07 -7.59 2.71
CA TYR A 128 -7.01 -6.51 3.70
C TYR A 128 -6.84 -5.14 3.04
N SER A 129 -5.97 -5.03 2.04
CA SER A 129 -5.76 -3.79 1.30
C SER A 129 -7.01 -3.33 0.56
N TRP A 130 -7.77 -4.26 0.02
CA TRP A 130 -9.04 -3.98 -0.66
C TRP A 130 -10.10 -3.49 0.34
N PHE A 131 -10.23 -4.18 1.47
CA PHE A 131 -11.14 -3.77 2.55
C PHE A 131 -10.83 -2.37 3.07
N ARG A 132 -9.57 -2.05 3.31
CA ARG A 132 -9.16 -0.73 3.78
C ARG A 132 -9.59 0.39 2.83
N LYS A 133 -9.49 0.16 1.52
CA LYS A 133 -9.93 1.12 0.50
C LYS A 133 -11.44 1.36 0.51
N LEU A 134 -12.25 0.37 0.92
CA LEU A 134 -13.72 0.47 0.97
C LEU A 134 -14.23 1.00 2.32
N ILE A 135 -13.62 0.60 3.43
CA ILE A 135 -14.11 0.96 4.78
C ILE A 135 -14.06 2.46 5.02
N VAL A 136 -13.02 3.16 4.58
CA VAL A 136 -12.87 4.61 4.82
C VAL A 136 -14.01 5.42 4.20
N PRO A 137 -14.34 5.31 2.91
CA PRO A 137 -15.47 6.06 2.35
C PRO A 137 -16.82 5.60 2.90
N LEU A 138 -16.98 4.31 3.23
CA LEU A 138 -18.22 3.78 3.77
C LEU A 138 -18.51 4.32 5.18
N SER A 139 -17.51 4.40 6.05
CA SER A 139 -17.65 4.96 7.38
C SER A 139 -17.97 6.46 7.35
N LEU A 140 -17.35 7.20 6.43
CA LEU A 140 -17.62 8.63 6.27
C LEU A 140 -19.05 8.90 5.80
N SER A 141 -19.56 8.11 4.86
CA SER A 141 -20.93 8.20 4.37
C SER A 141 -21.96 7.83 5.44
N ALA A 142 -21.67 6.83 6.29
CA ALA A 142 -22.53 6.43 7.39
C ALA A 142 -22.63 7.54 8.45
N VAL A 143 -21.52 8.18 8.80
CA VAL A 143 -21.50 9.32 9.74
C VAL A 143 -22.28 10.50 9.15
N ALA A 144 -22.10 10.84 7.88
CA ALA A 144 -22.84 11.91 7.23
C ALA A 144 -24.36 11.64 7.22
N ALA A 145 -24.77 10.41 6.95
CA ALA A 145 -26.18 10.01 7.00
C ALA A 145 -26.76 10.13 8.42
N LEU A 146 -26.00 9.72 9.44
CA LEU A 146 -26.41 9.85 10.84
C LEU A 146 -26.62 11.31 11.25
N VAL A 147 -25.70 12.20 10.87
CA VAL A 147 -25.80 13.64 11.13
C VAL A 147 -27.03 14.24 10.46
N LEU A 148 -27.33 13.84 9.22
CA LEU A 148 -28.53 14.28 8.51
C LEU A 148 -29.82 13.83 9.23
N ILE A 149 -29.89 12.57 9.64
CA ILE A 149 -31.06 12.03 10.36
C ILE A 149 -31.28 12.79 11.69
N LEU A 150 -30.21 13.03 12.44
CA LEU A 150 -30.29 13.79 13.70
C LEU A 150 -30.73 15.24 13.47
N SER A 151 -30.24 15.88 12.42
CA SER A 151 -30.64 17.26 12.06
C SER A 151 -32.11 17.35 11.67
N ILE A 152 -32.62 16.39 10.88
CA ILE A 152 -34.03 16.31 10.50
C ILE A 152 -34.91 16.08 11.73
N ASN A 153 -34.55 15.14 12.61
CA ASN A 153 -35.29 14.89 13.85
C ASN A 153 -35.32 16.12 14.76
N SER A 154 -34.22 16.82 14.89
CA SER A 154 -34.16 18.07 15.71
C SER A 154 -35.07 19.15 15.12
N TYR A 155 -35.06 19.32 13.81
CA TYR A 155 -35.91 20.27 13.09
C TYR A 155 -37.41 19.94 13.27
N LEU A 156 -37.80 18.67 13.11
CA LEU A 156 -39.19 18.23 13.29
C LEU A 156 -39.66 18.44 14.74
N ASN A 157 -38.83 18.09 15.71
CA ASN A 157 -39.16 18.32 17.12
C ASN A 157 -39.35 19.83 17.45
N PHE A 158 -38.48 20.66 16.86
CA PHE A 158 -38.59 22.12 17.05
C PHE A 158 -39.90 22.68 16.45
N THR A 159 -40.28 22.24 15.26
CA THR A 159 -41.52 22.68 14.58
C THR A 159 -42.76 22.20 15.29
N LEU A 160 -42.80 20.95 15.78
CA LEU A 160 -43.90 20.40 16.57
C LEU A 160 -44.09 21.13 17.90
N THR A 161 -42.98 21.40 18.59
CA THR A 161 -43.04 22.13 19.89
C THR A 161 -43.53 23.57 19.69
N ARG A 162 -43.22 24.20 18.59
CA ARG A 162 -43.69 25.55 18.25
C ARG A 162 -45.18 25.58 17.89
N SER A 163 -45.68 24.57 17.18
CA SER A 163 -47.08 24.43 16.79
C SER A 163 -47.97 24.21 18.05
N ASN A 164 -47.52 23.39 19.01
CA ASN A 164 -48.27 23.12 20.25
C ASN A 164 -48.30 24.31 21.23
N LYS A 165 -47.50 25.35 21.07
CA LYS A 165 -47.55 26.59 21.89
C LYS A 165 -48.47 27.66 21.31
N LEU A 166 -49.01 27.47 20.12
CA LEU A 166 -49.88 28.41 19.42
C LEU A 166 -51.36 27.99 19.49
N LEU A 167 -51.67 26.83 20.05
CA LEU A 167 -52.98 26.34 20.45
C LEU A 167 -53.18 26.55 21.96
#